data_dfd3091a83ed33c568e96bcf5bd9de85
#
_entry.id   dfd3091a83ed33c568e96bcf5bd9de85
#
_cell.length_a   1.000
_cell.length_b   1.000
_cell.length_c   1.000
_cell.angle_alpha   90.00
_cell.angle_beta   90.00
_cell.angle_gamma   90.00
#
_symmetry.space_group_name_H-M   'P 1'
#
loop_
_entity.id
_entity.type
_entity.pdbx_description
1 polymer ?
#
loop_
_entity_poly.entity_id
_entity_poly.type
_entity_poly.pdbx_seq_one_letter_code
_entity_poly.pdbx_strand_id
1 'polypeptide(L)'
;MRAYTHEFINKLHIILGMIQLGQVEQAEQYILDISQIHHQSVSRVMSQIEDTAVAALLVGKTSRAAELGINLHLDPRSTLSADGRFLPSGVLVTILGNLIENATESLDHSTWKQKEIAVSIREKPDSLLLCVEDTGPGILPELLPFIFEPNVSTKGDGHGIGLSRIRELVNLYHGQIRVESEPKSGTAFFLSFQTPEEERAEEEPSPNE
;
A
#
# COMPACT_ATOMS: atom_id res chain seq x y z
N MET A 1 17.18 -11.38 -1.80
CA MET A 1 17.05 -12.61 -2.62
C MET A 1 17.32 -13.91 -1.84
N ARG A 2 18.30 -13.99 -0.93
CA ARG A 2 18.62 -15.25 -0.22
C ARG A 2 17.57 -15.72 0.82
N ALA A 3 16.92 -14.81 1.54
CA ALA A 3 15.96 -15.20 2.60
C ALA A 3 14.67 -15.82 2.04
N TYR A 4 14.11 -15.28 0.95
CA TYR A 4 12.91 -15.80 0.31
C TYR A 4 13.12 -17.21 -0.27
N THR A 5 14.27 -17.42 -0.92
CA THR A 5 14.63 -18.75 -1.41
C THR A 5 14.71 -19.78 -0.27
N HIS A 6 15.20 -19.36 0.92
CA HIS A 6 15.25 -20.23 2.09
C HIS A 6 13.87 -20.55 2.67
N GLU A 7 12.98 -19.56 2.77
CA GLU A 7 11.62 -19.80 3.29
C GLU A 7 10.80 -20.68 2.33
N PHE A 8 10.86 -20.40 1.03
CA PHE A 8 10.23 -21.25 0.02
C PHE A 8 10.76 -22.68 0.04
N ILE A 9 12.08 -22.86 0.11
CA ILE A 9 12.71 -24.18 0.25
C ILE A 9 12.28 -24.86 1.54
N ASN A 10 12.18 -24.14 2.66
CA ASN A 10 11.70 -24.68 3.92
C ASN A 10 10.25 -25.18 3.82
N LYS A 11 9.35 -24.40 3.20
CA LYS A 11 7.97 -24.84 2.95
C LYS A 11 7.91 -26.09 2.09
N LEU A 12 8.73 -26.16 1.03
CA LEU A 12 8.84 -27.37 0.21
C LEU A 12 9.40 -28.58 1.00
N HIS A 13 10.38 -28.39 1.87
CA HIS A 13 10.91 -29.46 2.71
C HIS A 13 9.87 -29.98 3.73
N ILE A 14 9.04 -29.10 4.30
CA ILE A 14 7.94 -29.49 5.19
C ILE A 14 6.94 -30.36 4.43
N ILE A 15 6.50 -29.91 3.25
CA ILE A 15 5.57 -30.66 2.39
C ILE A 15 6.17 -32.04 2.03
N LEU A 16 7.43 -32.04 1.56
CA LEU A 16 8.12 -33.29 1.21
C LEU A 16 8.24 -34.25 2.39
N GLY A 17 8.59 -33.71 3.58
CA GLY A 17 8.65 -34.49 4.82
C GLY A 17 7.31 -35.11 5.19
N MET A 18 6.20 -34.38 5.09
CA MET A 18 4.86 -34.90 5.33
C MET A 18 4.52 -36.03 4.36
N ILE A 19 4.82 -35.86 3.06
CA ILE A 19 4.60 -36.89 2.04
C ILE A 19 5.43 -38.17 2.34
N GLN A 20 6.71 -38.00 2.70
CA GLN A 20 7.59 -39.13 3.02
C GLN A 20 7.17 -39.88 4.29
N LEU A 21 6.51 -39.21 5.23
CA LEU A 21 5.92 -39.82 6.42
C LEU A 21 4.54 -40.42 6.18
N GLY A 22 4.04 -40.42 4.93
CA GLY A 22 2.72 -40.94 4.57
C GLY A 22 1.55 -40.06 5.00
N GLN A 23 1.84 -38.81 5.42
CA GLN A 23 0.84 -37.84 5.89
C GLN A 23 0.35 -36.96 4.73
N VAL A 24 -0.19 -37.60 3.68
CA VAL A 24 -0.57 -36.94 2.43
C VAL A 24 -1.67 -35.89 2.65
N GLU A 25 -2.70 -36.25 3.45
CA GLU A 25 -3.82 -35.36 3.77
C GLU A 25 -3.34 -34.09 4.52
N GLN A 26 -2.34 -34.23 5.41
CA GLN A 26 -1.77 -33.08 6.12
C GLN A 26 -0.91 -32.20 5.21
N ALA A 27 -0.19 -32.79 4.26
CA ALA A 27 0.56 -32.07 3.25
C ALA A 27 -0.39 -31.26 2.33
N GLU A 28 -1.49 -31.87 1.92
CA GLU A 28 -2.53 -31.25 1.11
C GLU A 28 -3.18 -30.07 1.87
N GLN A 29 -3.56 -30.27 3.14
CA GLN A 29 -4.10 -29.20 3.97
C GLN A 29 -3.10 -28.05 4.15
N TYR A 30 -1.82 -28.34 4.37
CA TYR A 30 -0.78 -27.32 4.50
C TYR A 30 -0.58 -26.50 3.21
N ILE A 31 -0.67 -27.14 2.03
CA ILE A 31 -0.65 -26.45 0.73
C ILE A 31 -1.88 -25.56 0.58
N LEU A 32 -3.06 -26.07 0.96
CA LEU A 32 -4.31 -25.31 0.91
C LEU A 32 -4.27 -24.10 1.84
N ASP A 33 -3.77 -24.25 3.05
CA ASP A 33 -3.65 -23.15 4.02
C ASP A 33 -2.73 -22.04 3.52
N ILE A 34 -1.57 -22.38 2.96
CA ILE A 34 -0.66 -21.41 2.32
C ILE A 34 -1.36 -20.72 1.14
N SER A 35 -2.07 -21.46 0.30
CA SER A 35 -2.76 -20.91 -0.86
C SER A 35 -3.99 -20.09 -0.47
N GLN A 36 -4.74 -20.48 0.56
CA GLN A 36 -5.93 -19.74 1.02
C GLN A 36 -5.59 -18.37 1.58
N ILE A 37 -4.49 -18.23 2.31
CA ILE A 37 -4.04 -16.93 2.81
C ILE A 37 -3.77 -15.96 1.65
N HIS A 38 -3.12 -16.44 0.58
CA HIS A 38 -2.91 -15.65 -0.63
C HIS A 38 -4.22 -15.39 -1.39
N HIS A 39 -5.09 -16.40 -1.55
CA HIS A 39 -6.36 -16.26 -2.26
C HIS A 39 -7.33 -15.30 -1.56
N GLN A 40 -7.43 -15.32 -0.23
CA GLN A 40 -8.31 -14.41 0.50
C GLN A 40 -7.86 -12.95 0.38
N SER A 41 -6.56 -12.70 0.46
CA SER A 41 -6.02 -11.35 0.28
C SER A 41 -6.23 -10.83 -1.14
N VAL A 42 -5.95 -11.65 -2.15
CA VAL A 42 -6.17 -11.32 -3.58
C VAL A 42 -7.65 -11.11 -3.86
N SER A 43 -8.53 -12.03 -3.43
CA SER A 43 -9.98 -11.92 -3.64
C SER A 43 -10.55 -10.67 -2.99
N ARG A 44 -10.08 -10.30 -1.78
CA ARG A 44 -10.50 -9.08 -1.10
C ARG A 44 -10.08 -7.85 -1.87
N VAL A 45 -8.82 -7.74 -2.28
CA VAL A 45 -8.33 -6.61 -3.08
C VAL A 45 -9.16 -6.49 -4.36
N MET A 46 -9.38 -7.59 -5.09
CA MET A 46 -10.14 -7.57 -6.34
C MET A 46 -11.64 -7.23 -6.17
N SER A 47 -12.22 -7.51 -4.99
CA SER A 47 -13.61 -7.15 -4.71
C SER A 47 -13.82 -5.69 -4.29
N GLN A 48 -12.76 -5.01 -3.87
CA GLN A 48 -12.80 -3.63 -3.36
C GLN A 48 -12.20 -2.62 -4.35
N ILE A 49 -11.25 -3.06 -5.18
CA ILE A 49 -10.47 -2.22 -6.09
C ILE A 49 -10.73 -2.70 -7.52
N GLU A 50 -11.58 -1.98 -8.23
CA GLU A 50 -11.93 -2.29 -9.64
C GLU A 50 -10.83 -1.86 -10.62
N ASP A 51 -10.00 -0.86 -10.23
CA ASP A 51 -8.83 -0.48 -11.03
C ASP A 51 -7.80 -1.62 -11.02
N THR A 52 -7.66 -2.28 -12.16
CA THR A 52 -6.81 -3.47 -12.33
C THR A 52 -5.34 -3.19 -12.05
N ALA A 53 -4.83 -2.00 -12.39
CA ALA A 53 -3.41 -1.66 -12.18
C ALA A 53 -3.13 -1.43 -10.71
N VAL A 54 -4.03 -0.76 -9.98
CA VAL A 54 -3.94 -0.54 -8.53
C VAL A 54 -4.12 -1.87 -7.80
N ALA A 55 -5.08 -2.71 -8.20
CA ALA A 55 -5.26 -4.04 -7.61
C ALA A 55 -4.00 -4.91 -7.77
N ALA A 56 -3.41 -4.96 -8.97
CA ALA A 56 -2.18 -5.69 -9.22
C ALA A 56 -0.99 -5.16 -8.39
N LEU A 57 -0.86 -3.83 -8.27
CA LEU A 57 0.14 -3.20 -7.39
C LEU A 57 -0.01 -3.68 -5.95
N LEU A 58 -1.23 -3.59 -5.38
CA LEU A 58 -1.50 -3.96 -3.99
C LEU A 58 -1.19 -5.44 -3.73
N VAL A 59 -1.61 -6.33 -4.63
CA VAL A 59 -1.30 -7.78 -4.53
C VAL A 59 0.22 -8.00 -4.54
N GLY A 60 0.94 -7.38 -5.48
CA GLY A 60 2.40 -7.52 -5.58
C GLY A 60 3.12 -6.97 -4.34
N LYS A 61 2.69 -5.80 -3.83
CA LYS A 61 3.27 -5.20 -2.63
C LYS A 61 2.96 -6.00 -1.36
N THR A 62 1.75 -6.58 -1.24
CA THR A 62 1.40 -7.47 -0.13
C THR A 62 2.29 -8.71 -0.11
N SER A 63 2.50 -9.34 -1.27
CA SER A 63 3.41 -10.49 -1.39
C SER A 63 4.84 -10.12 -0.99
N ARG A 64 5.34 -8.98 -1.49
CA ARG A 64 6.69 -8.50 -1.16
C ARG A 64 6.86 -8.15 0.32
N ALA A 65 5.88 -7.50 0.93
CA ALA A 65 5.87 -7.19 2.35
C ALA A 65 5.92 -8.46 3.22
N ALA A 66 5.13 -9.47 2.86
CA ALA A 66 5.11 -10.77 3.53
C ALA A 66 6.48 -11.47 3.52
N GLU A 67 7.24 -11.38 2.40
CA GLU A 67 8.62 -11.88 2.30
C GLU A 67 9.57 -11.24 3.33
N LEU A 68 9.30 -9.99 3.70
CA LEU A 68 10.07 -9.22 4.69
C LEU A 68 9.52 -9.34 6.11
N GLY A 69 8.50 -10.19 6.32
CA GLY A 69 7.83 -10.35 7.60
C GLY A 69 7.00 -9.13 8.01
N ILE A 70 6.54 -8.35 7.02
CA ILE A 70 5.70 -7.17 7.19
C ILE A 70 4.26 -7.54 6.82
N ASN A 71 3.31 -7.23 7.70
CA ASN A 71 1.88 -7.42 7.45
C ASN A 71 1.31 -6.19 6.74
N LEU A 72 1.19 -6.25 5.40
CA LEU A 72 0.51 -5.23 4.62
C LEU A 72 -0.95 -5.64 4.41
N HIS A 73 -1.88 -4.77 4.80
CA HIS A 73 -3.31 -5.03 4.63
C HIS A 73 -4.06 -3.82 4.06
N LEU A 74 -5.10 -4.11 3.28
CA LEU A 74 -6.05 -3.12 2.78
C LEU A 74 -7.21 -2.96 3.78
N ASP A 75 -7.55 -1.70 4.12
CA ASP A 75 -8.71 -1.39 4.99
C ASP A 75 -9.97 -2.02 4.36
N PRO A 76 -10.79 -2.77 5.14
CA PRO A 76 -11.99 -3.43 4.63
C PRO A 76 -13.05 -2.49 4.01
N ARG A 77 -12.96 -1.20 4.29
CA ARG A 77 -13.86 -0.18 3.75
C ARG A 77 -13.29 0.52 2.52
N SER A 78 -12.17 0.04 1.98
CA SER A 78 -11.57 0.60 0.77
C SER A 78 -12.47 0.31 -0.44
N THR A 79 -12.60 1.30 -1.30
CA THR A 79 -13.30 1.20 -2.59
C THR A 79 -12.59 2.07 -3.60
N LEU A 80 -12.45 1.57 -4.83
CA LEU A 80 -11.93 2.32 -5.97
C LEU A 80 -12.57 1.80 -7.25
N SER A 81 -13.26 2.67 -7.99
CA SER A 81 -13.82 2.36 -9.30
C SER A 81 -12.73 2.31 -10.39
N ALA A 82 -13.08 1.74 -11.55
CA ALA A 82 -12.18 1.63 -12.69
C ALA A 82 -12.19 2.89 -13.59
N ASP A 83 -13.05 3.87 -13.32
CA ASP A 83 -13.30 5.02 -14.20
C ASP A 83 -12.17 6.08 -14.20
N GLY A 84 -11.29 6.05 -13.18
CA GLY A 84 -10.14 6.97 -13.08
C GLY A 84 -10.51 8.44 -12.93
N ARG A 85 -11.73 8.73 -12.48
CA ARG A 85 -12.36 10.06 -12.47
C ARG A 85 -11.58 11.11 -11.66
N PHE A 86 -10.91 10.72 -10.57
CA PHE A 86 -10.09 11.62 -9.76
C PHE A 86 -8.62 11.62 -10.21
N LEU A 87 -8.09 10.43 -10.51
CA LEU A 87 -6.69 10.23 -10.88
C LEU A 87 -6.56 9.10 -11.91
N PRO A 88 -5.75 9.28 -12.95
CA PRO A 88 -5.40 8.16 -13.82
C PRO A 88 -4.73 7.02 -13.05
N SER A 89 -5.01 5.77 -13.42
CA SER A 89 -4.44 4.55 -12.80
C SER A 89 -2.92 4.62 -12.62
N GLY A 90 -2.18 5.12 -13.63
CA GLY A 90 -0.72 5.26 -13.57
C GLY A 90 -0.24 6.23 -12.48
N VAL A 91 -1.04 7.26 -12.19
CA VAL A 91 -0.76 8.23 -11.11
C VAL A 91 -1.00 7.57 -9.75
N LEU A 92 -2.12 6.85 -9.58
CA LEU A 92 -2.43 6.09 -8.38
C LEU A 92 -1.35 5.04 -8.08
N VAL A 93 -0.94 4.28 -9.10
CA VAL A 93 0.14 3.28 -9.00
C VAL A 93 1.45 3.95 -8.55
N THR A 94 1.76 5.12 -9.09
CA THR A 94 2.98 5.85 -8.70
C THR A 94 2.91 6.33 -7.25
N ILE A 95 1.80 6.94 -6.83
CA ILE A 95 1.62 7.46 -5.46
C ILE A 95 1.65 6.32 -4.45
N LEU A 96 0.75 5.34 -4.60
CA LEU A 96 0.65 4.20 -3.67
C LEU A 96 1.92 3.37 -3.65
N GLY A 97 2.52 3.13 -4.84
CA GLY A 97 3.76 2.39 -4.96
C GLY A 97 4.91 2.99 -4.16
N ASN A 98 5.10 4.31 -4.25
CA ASN A 98 6.14 5.01 -3.50
C ASN A 98 5.85 5.07 -1.99
N LEU A 99 4.60 5.33 -1.58
CA LEU A 99 4.25 5.36 -0.16
C LEU A 99 4.44 4.00 0.50
N ILE A 100 3.98 2.92 -0.15
CA ILE A 100 4.14 1.55 0.36
C ILE A 100 5.62 1.15 0.39
N GLU A 101 6.41 1.54 -0.63
CA GLU A 101 7.86 1.27 -0.64
C GLU A 101 8.56 1.97 0.51
N ASN A 102 8.27 3.27 0.74
CA ASN A 102 8.83 4.01 1.86
C ASN A 102 8.51 3.37 3.22
N ALA A 103 7.26 2.94 3.41
CA ALA A 103 6.82 2.22 4.60
C ALA A 103 7.55 0.87 4.75
N THR A 104 7.64 0.10 3.66
CA THR A 104 8.31 -1.21 3.64
C THR A 104 9.79 -1.07 4.00
N GLU A 105 10.50 -0.13 3.39
CA GLU A 105 11.91 0.12 3.68
C GLU A 105 12.14 0.59 5.12
N SER A 106 11.25 1.43 5.66
CA SER A 106 11.38 1.91 7.06
C SER A 106 11.24 0.77 8.05
N LEU A 107 10.40 -0.22 7.74
CA LEU A 107 10.14 -1.40 8.56
C LEU A 107 11.18 -2.50 8.36
N ASP A 108 11.71 -2.70 7.15
CA ASP A 108 12.69 -3.75 6.85
C ASP A 108 13.96 -3.59 7.71
N HIS A 109 14.45 -2.37 7.82
CA HIS A 109 15.63 -2.04 8.64
C HIS A 109 15.34 -1.89 10.14
N SER A 110 14.08 -2.02 10.56
CA SER A 110 13.69 -1.87 11.96
C SER A 110 13.79 -3.18 12.72
N THR A 111 14.07 -3.08 14.03
CA THR A 111 14.06 -4.21 14.99
C THR A 111 12.67 -4.39 15.65
N TRP A 112 11.64 -3.76 15.13
CA TRP A 112 10.29 -3.83 15.68
C TRP A 112 9.71 -5.23 15.57
N LYS A 113 8.99 -5.65 16.62
CA LYS A 113 8.35 -6.98 16.66
C LYS A 113 7.08 -7.04 15.83
N GLN A 114 6.36 -5.93 15.74
CA GLN A 114 5.15 -5.80 14.91
C GLN A 114 5.47 -4.85 13.77
N LYS A 115 5.43 -5.37 12.55
CA LYS A 115 5.69 -4.63 11.32
C LYS A 115 4.40 -4.64 10.50
N GLU A 116 3.70 -3.52 10.52
CA GLU A 116 2.40 -3.40 9.84
C GLU A 116 2.37 -2.20 8.92
N ILE A 117 1.71 -2.38 7.77
CA ILE A 117 1.37 -1.32 6.82
C ILE A 117 -0.13 -1.43 6.55
N ALA A 118 -0.86 -0.36 6.85
CA ALA A 118 -2.27 -0.23 6.50
C ALA A 118 -2.44 0.69 5.29
N VAL A 119 -3.18 0.21 4.29
CA VAL A 119 -3.55 1.01 3.10
C VAL A 119 -5.06 1.21 3.13
N SER A 120 -5.51 2.45 2.96
CA SER A 120 -6.93 2.80 2.82
C SER A 120 -7.12 3.64 1.56
N ILE A 121 -8.08 3.23 0.73
CA ILE A 121 -8.48 3.93 -0.49
C ILE A 121 -9.99 4.11 -0.40
N ARG A 122 -10.46 5.36 -0.35
CA ARG A 122 -11.88 5.65 -0.21
C ARG A 122 -12.33 6.60 -1.29
N GLU A 123 -12.98 6.05 -2.26
CA GLU A 123 -13.67 6.82 -3.28
C GLU A 123 -15.07 7.16 -2.81
N LYS A 124 -15.43 8.44 -2.92
CA LYS A 124 -16.74 9.00 -2.67
C LYS A 124 -17.21 9.71 -3.92
N PRO A 125 -18.49 10.11 -4.02
CA PRO A 125 -19.00 10.83 -5.19
C PRO A 125 -18.19 12.09 -5.54
N ASP A 126 -17.67 12.80 -4.55
CA ASP A 126 -17.01 14.10 -4.66
C ASP A 126 -15.53 14.11 -4.28
N SER A 127 -14.98 12.98 -3.83
CA SER A 127 -13.61 12.95 -3.32
C SER A 127 -12.98 11.56 -3.37
N LEU A 128 -11.65 11.52 -3.55
CA LEU A 128 -10.82 10.35 -3.37
C LEU A 128 -9.87 10.60 -2.19
N LEU A 129 -9.90 9.72 -1.20
CA LEU A 129 -9.04 9.76 -0.03
C LEU A 129 -8.12 8.54 -0.04
N LEU A 130 -6.82 8.79 0.07
CA LEU A 130 -5.78 7.77 0.19
C LEU A 130 -5.09 7.90 1.54
N CYS A 131 -4.83 6.79 2.19
CA CYS A 131 -4.00 6.73 3.39
C CYS A 131 -3.06 5.54 3.32
N VAL A 132 -1.79 5.78 3.66
CA VAL A 132 -0.80 4.73 3.90
C VAL A 132 -0.16 5.00 5.25
N GLU A 133 -0.29 4.05 6.16
CA GLU A 133 0.20 4.13 7.53
C GLU A 133 1.15 2.97 7.81
N ASP A 134 2.25 3.22 8.50
CA ASP A 134 3.19 2.20 8.97
C ASP A 134 3.45 2.30 10.47
N THR A 135 3.85 1.20 11.07
CA THR A 135 4.24 1.11 12.49
C THR A 135 5.75 1.25 12.68
N GLY A 136 6.43 1.93 11.79
CA GLY A 136 7.89 2.06 11.77
C GLY A 136 8.46 3.04 12.79
N PRO A 137 9.72 3.42 12.62
CA PRO A 137 10.43 4.29 13.57
C PRO A 137 9.90 5.72 13.60
N GLY A 138 9.03 6.10 12.66
CA GLY A 138 8.58 7.47 12.49
C GLY A 138 9.65 8.38 11.90
N ILE A 139 9.29 9.65 11.71
CA ILE A 139 10.15 10.70 11.16
C ILE A 139 10.47 11.68 12.28
N LEU A 140 11.73 12.09 12.36
CA LEU A 140 12.15 13.11 13.33
C LEU A 140 11.46 14.44 13.02
N PRO A 141 10.96 15.17 14.04
CA PRO A 141 10.23 16.44 13.82
C PRO A 141 11.01 17.48 13.02
N GLU A 142 12.33 17.53 13.17
CA GLU A 142 13.21 18.42 12.41
C GLU A 142 13.29 18.08 10.92
N LEU A 143 12.99 16.86 10.52
CA LEU A 143 13.00 16.43 9.12
C LEU A 143 11.65 16.59 8.43
N LEU A 144 10.54 16.58 9.17
CA LEU A 144 9.18 16.67 8.62
C LEU A 144 8.97 17.81 7.61
N PRO A 145 9.50 19.05 7.84
CA PRO A 145 9.35 20.12 6.87
C PRO A 145 10.03 19.87 5.53
N PHE A 146 11.03 19.00 5.50
CA PHE A 146 11.91 18.79 4.34
C PHE A 146 11.70 17.46 3.61
N ILE A 147 10.84 16.56 4.12
CA ILE A 147 10.68 15.21 3.55
C ILE A 147 10.24 15.18 2.08
N PHE A 148 9.63 16.24 1.59
CA PHE A 148 9.21 16.39 0.21
C PHE A 148 10.23 17.12 -0.67
N GLU A 149 11.34 17.59 -0.12
CA GLU A 149 12.40 18.24 -0.90
C GLU A 149 13.17 17.19 -1.71
N PRO A 150 13.56 17.51 -2.95
CA PRO A 150 14.37 16.59 -3.76
C PRO A 150 15.70 16.26 -3.07
N ASN A 151 16.12 15.02 -3.14
CA ASN A 151 17.36 14.49 -2.56
C ASN A 151 17.44 14.56 -1.02
N VAL A 152 16.36 14.85 -0.32
CA VAL A 152 16.29 14.67 1.14
C VAL A 152 15.98 13.20 1.42
N SER A 153 16.98 12.48 1.92
CA SER A 153 16.87 11.08 2.34
C SER A 153 17.76 10.82 3.54
N THR A 154 17.26 10.09 4.51
CA THR A 154 18.07 9.55 5.60
C THR A 154 18.84 8.29 5.19
N LYS A 155 18.69 7.84 3.92
CA LYS A 155 19.10 6.51 3.42
C LYS A 155 20.27 6.53 2.42
N GLY A 156 20.92 7.70 2.16
CA GLY A 156 22.08 7.82 1.27
C GLY A 156 21.75 8.18 -0.20
N ASP A 157 22.79 8.22 -1.05
CA ASP A 157 22.70 8.66 -2.44
C ASP A 157 21.78 7.77 -3.29
N GLY A 158 20.87 8.38 -4.04
CA GLY A 158 19.90 7.71 -4.92
C GLY A 158 18.49 7.54 -4.32
N HIS A 159 18.29 7.85 -3.04
CA HIS A 159 17.00 7.89 -2.36
C HIS A 159 16.55 9.34 -2.16
N GLY A 160 15.24 9.61 -2.15
CA GLY A 160 14.70 10.97 -1.90
C GLY A 160 13.93 11.57 -3.09
N ILE A 161 13.69 10.78 -4.16
CA ILE A 161 12.90 11.23 -5.31
C ILE A 161 11.41 10.86 -5.15
N GLY A 162 11.09 9.82 -4.36
CA GLY A 162 9.73 9.29 -4.24
C GLY A 162 8.73 10.28 -3.67
N LEU A 163 9.04 10.91 -2.54
CA LEU A 163 8.13 11.86 -1.87
C LEU A 163 8.03 13.19 -2.62
N SER A 164 9.13 13.71 -3.20
CA SER A 164 9.07 14.89 -4.04
C SER A 164 8.19 14.67 -5.28
N ARG A 165 8.27 13.48 -5.89
CA ARG A 165 7.41 13.07 -7.01
C ARG A 165 5.95 13.01 -6.62
N ILE A 166 5.64 12.47 -5.41
CA ILE A 166 4.27 12.45 -4.89
C ILE A 166 3.75 13.88 -4.75
N ARG A 167 4.52 14.81 -4.16
CA ARG A 167 4.12 16.22 -4.00
C ARG A 167 3.84 16.88 -5.36
N GLU A 168 4.69 16.63 -6.36
CA GLU A 168 4.46 17.13 -7.73
C GLU A 168 3.12 16.62 -8.31
N LEU A 169 2.84 15.30 -8.18
CA LEU A 169 1.60 14.73 -8.66
C LEU A 169 0.39 15.26 -7.89
N VAL A 170 0.46 15.35 -6.56
CA VAL A 170 -0.61 15.93 -5.75
C VAL A 170 -0.93 17.35 -6.17
N ASN A 171 0.09 18.19 -6.40
CA ASN A 171 -0.11 19.56 -6.88
C ASN A 171 -0.67 19.61 -8.31
N LEU A 172 -0.19 18.74 -9.20
CA LEU A 172 -0.65 18.66 -10.59
C LEU A 172 -2.16 18.33 -10.69
N TYR A 173 -2.64 17.47 -9.77
CA TYR A 173 -4.04 17.07 -9.71
C TYR A 173 -4.84 17.81 -8.62
N HIS A 174 -4.37 18.99 -8.21
CA HIS A 174 -5.06 19.89 -7.26
C HIS A 174 -5.45 19.20 -5.94
N GLY A 175 -4.71 18.16 -5.53
CA GLY A 175 -4.92 17.46 -4.29
C GLY A 175 -4.24 18.13 -3.09
N GLN A 176 -4.41 17.52 -1.94
CA GLN A 176 -3.74 17.87 -0.70
C GLN A 176 -3.00 16.68 -0.13
N ILE A 177 -1.85 16.91 0.50
CA ILE A 177 -1.10 15.89 1.21
C ILE A 177 -0.83 16.36 2.64
N ARG A 178 -1.08 15.47 3.60
CA ARG A 178 -0.79 15.67 5.02
C ARG A 178 -0.02 14.47 5.54
N VAL A 179 0.94 14.72 6.44
CA VAL A 179 1.74 13.69 7.10
C VAL A 179 1.57 13.83 8.60
N GLU A 180 1.36 12.71 9.26
CA GLU A 180 1.40 12.58 10.70
C GLU A 180 2.48 11.56 11.03
N SER A 181 3.44 11.94 11.86
CA SER A 181 4.51 11.04 12.27
C SER A 181 5.08 11.46 13.61
N GLU A 182 5.31 10.49 14.45
CA GLU A 182 5.99 10.65 15.73
C GLU A 182 7.10 9.61 15.85
N PRO A 183 8.26 9.98 16.41
CA PRO A 183 9.35 9.03 16.65
C PRO A 183 8.86 7.81 17.45
N LYS A 184 9.11 6.62 16.93
CA LYS A 184 8.71 5.32 17.49
C LYS A 184 7.21 5.00 17.45
N SER A 185 6.40 5.80 16.78
CA SER A 185 4.95 5.58 16.66
C SER A 185 4.50 5.32 15.22
N GLY A 186 5.42 5.44 14.25
CA GLY A 186 5.13 5.22 12.83
C GLY A 186 4.87 6.49 12.05
N THR A 187 4.41 6.32 10.81
CA THR A 187 4.12 7.43 9.89
C THR A 187 2.82 7.16 9.15
N ALA A 188 1.97 8.17 9.02
CA ALA A 188 0.76 8.14 8.21
C ALA A 188 0.78 9.28 7.18
N PHE A 189 0.61 8.91 5.91
CA PHE A 189 0.41 9.83 4.81
C PHE A 189 -1.06 9.85 4.40
N PHE A 190 -1.66 11.04 4.37
CA PHE A 190 -3.04 11.27 3.96
C PHE A 190 -3.05 12.13 2.71
N LEU A 191 -3.71 11.65 1.66
CA LEU A 191 -3.90 12.42 0.43
C LEU A 191 -5.39 12.54 0.15
N SER A 192 -5.80 13.69 -0.38
CA SER A 192 -7.17 13.93 -0.80
C SER A 192 -7.23 14.63 -2.15
N PHE A 193 -8.16 14.18 -2.99
CA PHE A 193 -8.46 14.78 -4.30
C PHE A 193 -9.96 15.01 -4.35
N GLN A 194 -10.38 16.15 -4.86
CA GLN A 194 -11.79 16.53 -4.96
C GLN A 194 -12.16 16.76 -6.41
N THR A 195 -13.42 16.52 -6.75
CA THR A 195 -13.97 16.92 -8.04
C THR A 195 -13.88 18.44 -8.16
N PRO A 196 -13.41 19.00 -9.29
CA PRO A 196 -13.43 20.44 -9.53
C PRO A 196 -14.80 21.04 -9.29
N GLU A 197 -14.87 22.25 -8.72
CA GLU A 197 -16.14 22.92 -8.41
C GLU A 197 -17.00 23.17 -9.67
N GLU A 198 -16.35 23.30 -10.84
CA GLU A 198 -17.05 23.47 -12.13
C GLU A 198 -17.88 22.25 -12.52
N GLU A 199 -17.41 21.03 -12.25
CA GLU A 199 -18.18 19.79 -12.53
C GLU A 199 -19.31 19.57 -11.51
N ARG A 200 -19.20 20.10 -10.28
CA ARG A 200 -20.26 20.04 -9.26
C ARG A 200 -21.48 20.89 -9.63
N ALA A 201 -21.28 21.98 -10.35
CA ALA A 201 -22.36 22.89 -10.74
C ALA A 201 -23.23 22.34 -11.89
N GLU A 202 -22.73 21.38 -12.66
CA GLU A 202 -23.47 20.76 -13.77
C GLU A 202 -24.33 19.56 -13.31
N GLU A 203 -24.04 18.95 -12.14
CA GLU A 203 -24.82 17.83 -11.58
C GLU A 203 -25.96 18.25 -10.65
N GLU A 204 -26.06 19.51 -10.22
CA GLU A 204 -27.24 19.98 -9.50
C GLU A 204 -28.43 20.18 -10.50
N PRO A 205 -29.50 19.38 -10.38
CA PRO A 205 -30.67 19.60 -11.21
C PRO A 205 -31.22 21.00 -10.91
N SER A 206 -31.36 21.82 -11.99
CA SER A 206 -31.98 23.14 -11.90
C SER A 206 -33.26 23.06 -11.09
N PRO A 207 -33.43 23.86 -10.04
CA PRO A 207 -34.69 23.91 -9.30
C PRO A 207 -35.66 24.74 -10.12
N ASN A 208 -36.35 24.12 -11.08
CA ASN A 208 -37.62 24.57 -11.67
C ASN A 208 -37.88 23.94 -13.05
N GLU A 209 -38.67 22.88 -13.06
CA GLU A 209 -39.83 22.80 -13.99
C GLU A 209 -40.94 21.98 -13.32
#